data_b5780eda57fe9fb540baa6e407c49ccc
#
_entry.id   b5780eda57fe9fb540baa6e407c49ccc
#
_cell.length_a   1.000
_cell.length_b   1.000
_cell.length_c   1.000
_cell.angle_alpha   90.00
_cell.angle_beta   90.00
_cell.angle_gamma   90.00
#
_symmetry.space_group_name_H-M   'P 1'
#
loop_
_entity.id
_entity.type
_entity.pdbx_description
1 polymer ?
#
loop_
_entity_poly.entity_id
_entity_poly.type
_entity_poly.pdbx_seq_one_letter_code
_entity_poly.pdbx_strand_id
1 'polypeptide(L)'
;MRIPIASFQVFNAFSSKVVSWMKLSLNYPFKRGVITEPPLLYHYPLWQHSLRFALKDWKYVKHFNYLLVMGDEFVNYYRFWSKRWKVLPFIYCTEWKERTLPVPITEKLKVLYVGSFSDRKNVVAMFSILSQKSELELGLVGDGEKRTLIETMNKEAKAKVILYGMQPMNRISEIMQQYDVLVLPSKHDGWGAVVNEALTMGLYVVTSNHCGASYLLKDRQQGIVFNLESSSSLNNVIDTCIANRDWIRKTVNERIAWSKDHISCKAVAHYLCRIYNRKFMKVVHYIPSIGKSRLGG
;
A
#
# COMPACT_ATOMS: atom_id res chain seq x y z
N MET A 1 11.25 19.27 -30.12
CA MET A 1 11.80 18.80 -28.83
C MET A 1 12.49 17.46 -29.09
N ARG A 2 13.82 17.36 -29.02
CA ARG A 2 14.53 16.08 -29.23
C ARG A 2 14.45 15.30 -27.92
N ILE A 3 13.67 14.22 -27.90
CA ILE A 3 13.66 13.28 -26.77
C ILE A 3 15.03 12.58 -26.76
N PRO A 4 15.74 12.55 -25.63
CA PRO A 4 17.06 11.90 -25.57
C PRO A 4 16.93 10.42 -25.95
N ILE A 5 17.81 9.95 -26.85
CA ILE A 5 17.84 8.59 -27.41
C ILE A 5 17.96 7.46 -26.36
N ALA A 6 18.22 7.81 -25.12
CA ALA A 6 18.40 6.88 -23.98
C ALA A 6 17.27 6.93 -22.94
N SER A 7 16.05 7.23 -23.35
CA SER A 7 14.94 7.31 -22.39
C SER A 7 14.40 5.92 -22.02
N PHE A 8 14.14 5.76 -20.72
CA PHE A 8 13.45 4.61 -20.17
C PHE A 8 11.99 5.00 -19.95
N GLN A 9 11.07 4.21 -20.50
CA GLN A 9 9.64 4.44 -20.34
C GLN A 9 9.01 3.39 -19.44
N VAL A 10 8.22 3.83 -18.48
CA VAL A 10 7.48 2.95 -17.58
C VAL A 10 5.98 3.16 -17.81
N PHE A 11 5.28 2.06 -18.03
CA PHE A 11 3.84 2.03 -18.22
C PHE A 11 3.17 1.46 -16.98
N ASN A 12 2.09 2.10 -16.54
CA ASN A 12 1.30 1.62 -15.41
C ASN A 12 0.12 0.80 -15.93
N ALA A 13 0.17 -0.51 -15.70
CA ALA A 13 -0.85 -1.48 -16.11
C ALA A 13 -1.09 -1.63 -17.63
N PHE A 14 -2.05 -2.50 -17.98
CA PHE A 14 -2.45 -2.82 -19.38
C PHE A 14 -3.84 -2.27 -19.72
N SER A 15 -4.12 -1.01 -19.41
CA SER A 15 -5.36 -0.36 -19.85
C SER A 15 -5.32 -0.09 -21.38
N SER A 16 -6.49 0.06 -22.00
CA SER A 16 -6.58 0.34 -23.44
C SER A 16 -5.80 1.60 -23.85
N LYS A 17 -5.81 2.64 -23.02
CA LYS A 17 -5.05 3.88 -23.24
C LYS A 17 -3.54 3.64 -23.20
N VAL A 18 -3.08 2.88 -22.19
CA VAL A 18 -1.67 2.52 -22.03
C VAL A 18 -1.16 1.68 -23.21
N VAL A 19 -1.99 0.74 -23.68
CA VAL A 19 -1.67 -0.11 -24.85
C VAL A 19 -1.48 0.74 -26.10
N SER A 20 -2.27 1.79 -26.32
CA SER A 20 -2.11 2.69 -27.47
C SER A 20 -0.78 3.45 -27.41
N TRP A 21 -0.42 4.01 -26.27
CA TRP A 21 0.87 4.66 -26.04
C TRP A 21 2.06 3.69 -26.19
N MET A 22 1.89 2.47 -25.69
CA MET A 22 2.90 1.43 -25.85
C MET A 22 3.15 1.10 -27.33
N LYS A 23 2.09 0.94 -28.12
CA LYS A 23 2.23 0.69 -29.58
C LYS A 23 3.01 1.81 -30.27
N LEU A 24 2.71 3.08 -29.96
CA LEU A 24 3.47 4.21 -30.44
C LEU A 24 4.94 4.15 -30.04
N SER A 25 5.23 3.74 -28.80
CA SER A 25 6.60 3.63 -28.30
C SER A 25 7.43 2.54 -29.00
N LEU A 26 6.80 1.56 -29.66
CA LEU A 26 7.51 0.49 -30.37
C LEU A 26 8.34 1.01 -31.57
N ASN A 27 7.96 2.16 -32.11
CA ASN A 27 8.70 2.82 -33.20
C ASN A 27 10.01 3.48 -32.72
N TYR A 28 10.31 3.45 -31.44
CA TYR A 28 11.49 4.09 -30.88
C TYR A 28 12.37 3.08 -30.13
N PRO A 29 13.70 3.24 -30.12
CA PRO A 29 14.65 2.30 -29.51
C PRO A 29 14.74 2.44 -27.99
N PHE A 30 13.63 2.70 -27.30
CA PHE A 30 13.59 2.87 -25.85
C PHE A 30 13.57 1.53 -25.12
N LYS A 31 14.18 1.47 -23.93
CA LYS A 31 13.92 0.41 -22.98
C LYS A 31 12.58 0.66 -22.31
N ARG A 32 11.77 -0.39 -22.20
CA ARG A 32 10.41 -0.32 -21.67
C ARG A 32 10.28 -1.16 -20.42
N GLY A 33 9.65 -0.58 -19.42
CA GLY A 33 9.21 -1.27 -18.23
C GLY A 33 7.69 -1.19 -18.10
N VAL A 34 7.09 -2.16 -17.47
CA VAL A 34 5.69 -2.12 -17.07
C VAL A 34 5.57 -2.45 -15.59
N ILE A 35 4.76 -1.67 -14.89
CA ILE A 35 4.39 -1.92 -13.50
C ILE A 35 3.16 -2.81 -13.50
N THR A 36 3.17 -3.87 -12.71
CA THR A 36 2.03 -4.76 -12.53
C THR A 36 1.71 -4.95 -11.06
N GLU A 37 0.43 -4.89 -10.76
CA GLU A 37 -0.07 -5.25 -9.43
C GLU A 37 0.00 -6.77 -9.21
N PRO A 38 -0.02 -7.23 -7.95
CA PRO A 38 -0.12 -8.65 -7.64
C PRO A 38 -1.36 -9.25 -8.31
N PRO A 39 -1.29 -10.50 -8.78
CA PRO A 39 -2.48 -11.21 -9.23
C PRO A 39 -3.49 -11.35 -8.09
N LEU A 40 -4.79 -11.22 -8.40
CA LEU A 40 -5.89 -11.30 -7.43
C LEU A 40 -6.12 -12.74 -6.97
N LEU A 41 -5.21 -13.30 -6.19
CA LEU A 41 -5.24 -14.72 -5.79
C LEU A 41 -6.43 -15.08 -4.92
N TYR A 42 -7.04 -14.11 -4.23
CA TYR A 42 -8.22 -14.35 -3.39
C TYR A 42 -9.49 -14.64 -4.19
N HIS A 43 -9.53 -14.21 -5.46
CA HIS A 43 -10.70 -14.40 -6.31
C HIS A 43 -10.50 -15.49 -7.35
N TYR A 44 -9.25 -15.76 -7.75
CA TYR A 44 -8.95 -16.70 -8.81
C TYR A 44 -7.68 -17.51 -8.50
N PRO A 45 -7.68 -18.81 -8.73
CA PRO A 45 -6.49 -19.62 -8.56
C PRO A 45 -5.39 -19.23 -9.57
N LEU A 46 -4.14 -19.49 -9.21
CA LEU A 46 -2.95 -19.14 -10.00
C LEU A 46 -3.03 -19.58 -11.47
N TRP A 47 -3.64 -20.73 -11.75
CA TRP A 47 -3.75 -21.23 -13.12
C TRP A 47 -4.65 -20.36 -14.01
N GLN A 48 -5.73 -19.76 -13.45
CA GLN A 48 -6.58 -18.83 -14.19
C GLN A 48 -5.86 -17.51 -14.48
N HIS A 49 -5.07 -17.00 -13.53
CA HIS A 49 -4.20 -15.85 -13.76
C HIS A 49 -3.18 -16.15 -14.83
N SER A 50 -2.59 -17.35 -14.80
CA SER A 50 -1.64 -17.82 -15.79
C SER A 50 -2.24 -17.89 -17.19
N LEU A 51 -3.44 -18.44 -17.30
CA LEU A 51 -4.16 -18.52 -18.57
C LEU A 51 -4.52 -17.13 -19.11
N ARG A 52 -5.03 -16.25 -18.25
CA ARG A 52 -5.33 -14.86 -18.62
C ARG A 52 -4.08 -14.12 -19.08
N PHE A 53 -2.97 -14.27 -18.35
CA PHE A 53 -1.70 -13.66 -18.70
C PHE A 53 -1.22 -14.16 -20.07
N ALA A 54 -1.24 -15.47 -20.31
CA ALA A 54 -0.87 -16.07 -21.58
C ALA A 54 -1.74 -15.59 -22.76
N LEU A 55 -3.05 -15.50 -22.55
CA LEU A 55 -3.98 -15.16 -23.64
C LEU A 55 -4.10 -13.65 -23.91
N LYS A 56 -4.05 -12.82 -22.84
CA LYS A 56 -4.32 -11.37 -22.97
C LYS A 56 -3.06 -10.52 -22.88
N ASP A 57 -2.21 -10.78 -21.92
CA ASP A 57 -1.13 -9.86 -21.55
C ASP A 57 0.18 -10.18 -22.26
N TRP A 58 0.42 -11.46 -22.61
CA TRP A 58 1.64 -11.92 -23.26
C TRP A 58 1.99 -11.15 -24.53
N LYS A 59 1.00 -10.88 -25.39
CA LYS A 59 1.19 -10.15 -26.64
C LYS A 59 1.78 -8.75 -26.46
N TYR A 60 1.58 -8.14 -25.28
CA TYR A 60 2.11 -6.85 -24.92
C TYR A 60 3.43 -6.96 -24.18
N VAL A 61 3.46 -7.83 -23.17
CA VAL A 61 4.60 -7.96 -22.25
C VAL A 61 5.87 -8.41 -22.97
N LYS A 62 5.76 -9.18 -24.05
CA LYS A 62 6.90 -9.61 -24.87
C LYS A 62 7.76 -8.46 -25.41
N HIS A 63 7.23 -7.24 -25.48
CA HIS A 63 7.92 -6.04 -25.97
C HIS A 63 8.62 -5.25 -24.84
N PHE A 64 8.51 -5.69 -23.59
CA PHE A 64 9.13 -5.03 -22.46
C PHE A 64 10.49 -5.63 -22.14
N ASN A 65 11.36 -4.80 -21.53
CA ASN A 65 12.67 -5.20 -21.04
C ASN A 65 12.63 -5.48 -19.53
N TYR A 66 11.73 -4.79 -18.84
CA TYR A 66 11.57 -4.85 -17.39
C TYR A 66 10.11 -5.06 -17.01
N LEU A 67 9.88 -5.95 -16.07
CA LEU A 67 8.61 -6.10 -15.39
C LEU A 67 8.82 -5.71 -13.92
N LEU A 68 8.16 -4.64 -13.50
CA LEU A 68 8.20 -4.08 -12.16
C LEU A 68 6.98 -4.60 -11.40
N VAL A 69 7.20 -5.59 -10.54
CA VAL A 69 6.13 -6.33 -9.86
C VAL A 69 5.94 -5.78 -8.46
N MET A 70 4.72 -5.40 -8.11
CA MET A 70 4.43 -4.93 -6.77
C MET A 70 4.53 -6.06 -5.76
N GLY A 71 5.42 -5.84 -4.78
CA GLY A 71 5.83 -6.88 -3.83
C GLY A 71 6.84 -7.86 -4.42
N ASP A 72 7.56 -8.58 -3.56
CA ASP A 72 8.57 -9.56 -3.97
C ASP A 72 7.98 -10.97 -4.15
N GLU A 73 6.83 -11.25 -3.55
CA GLU A 73 6.19 -12.57 -3.53
C GLU A 73 5.89 -13.08 -4.95
N PHE A 74 5.49 -12.18 -5.85
CA PHE A 74 5.14 -12.52 -7.22
C PHE A 74 6.27 -12.40 -8.23
N VAL A 75 7.47 -11.97 -7.79
CA VAL A 75 8.63 -11.85 -8.67
C VAL A 75 8.98 -13.19 -9.30
N ASN A 76 8.98 -14.28 -8.50
CA ASN A 76 9.29 -15.62 -8.99
C ASN A 76 8.19 -16.17 -9.91
N TYR A 77 6.91 -15.85 -9.65
CA TYR A 77 5.80 -16.17 -10.54
C TYR A 77 6.02 -15.62 -11.94
N TYR A 78 6.34 -14.34 -12.06
CA TYR A 78 6.57 -13.72 -13.36
C TYR A 78 7.89 -14.13 -14.00
N ARG A 79 8.93 -14.47 -13.24
CA ARG A 79 10.19 -15.04 -13.77
C ARG A 79 10.00 -16.39 -14.44
N PHE A 80 9.05 -17.19 -13.98
CA PHE A 80 8.70 -18.46 -14.59
C PHE A 80 8.25 -18.28 -16.04
N TRP A 81 7.51 -17.22 -16.35
CA TRP A 81 6.94 -16.97 -17.69
C TRP A 81 7.97 -16.55 -18.72
N SER A 82 9.06 -15.92 -18.35
CA SER A 82 10.06 -15.50 -19.34
C SER A 82 11.44 -15.24 -18.75
N LYS A 83 12.44 -15.90 -19.35
CA LYS A 83 13.84 -15.59 -19.13
C LYS A 83 14.28 -14.27 -19.80
N ARG A 84 13.43 -13.68 -20.63
CA ARG A 84 13.73 -12.50 -21.45
C ARG A 84 13.57 -11.19 -20.68
N TRP A 85 12.71 -11.18 -19.68
CA TRP A 85 12.45 -9.98 -18.87
C TRP A 85 13.33 -9.94 -17.65
N LYS A 86 13.67 -8.74 -17.26
CA LYS A 86 14.17 -8.50 -15.92
C LYS A 86 12.97 -8.21 -15.02
N VAL A 87 12.57 -9.23 -14.29
CA VAL A 87 11.50 -9.10 -13.28
C VAL A 87 12.11 -8.60 -12.00
N LEU A 88 11.63 -7.45 -11.54
CA LEU A 88 12.15 -6.72 -10.39
C LEU A 88 11.01 -6.37 -9.44
N PRO A 89 11.22 -6.47 -8.12
CA PRO A 89 10.23 -6.01 -7.17
C PRO A 89 10.06 -4.49 -7.30
N PHE A 90 8.84 -4.03 -7.06
CA PHE A 90 8.49 -2.62 -7.13
C PHE A 90 7.48 -2.27 -6.03
N ILE A 91 7.42 -1.00 -5.67
CA ILE A 91 6.43 -0.44 -4.76
C ILE A 91 5.94 0.88 -5.31
N TYR A 92 4.70 1.24 -5.07
CA TYR A 92 4.23 2.60 -5.33
C TYR A 92 4.97 3.59 -4.44
N CYS A 93 5.31 4.72 -5.03
CA CYS A 93 5.81 5.86 -4.26
C CYS A 93 4.68 6.82 -3.94
N THR A 94 4.89 7.59 -2.89
CA THR A 94 4.05 8.74 -2.56
C THR A 94 4.92 9.99 -2.44
N GLU A 95 4.31 11.15 -2.67
CA GLU A 95 4.95 12.41 -2.36
C GLU A 95 5.25 12.45 -0.86
N TRP A 96 6.51 12.68 -0.53
CA TRP A 96 6.89 12.83 0.87
C TRP A 96 6.58 14.25 1.34
N LYS A 97 5.77 14.34 2.39
CA LYS A 97 5.44 15.60 3.06
C LYS A 97 5.97 15.57 4.49
N GLU A 98 6.43 16.70 4.95
CA GLU A 98 6.88 16.83 6.33
C GLU A 98 5.69 16.81 7.29
N ARG A 99 5.83 16.09 8.40
CA ARG A 99 4.88 16.16 9.49
C ARG A 99 5.11 17.47 10.24
N THR A 100 4.08 18.30 10.35
CA THR A 100 4.14 19.63 10.99
C THR A 100 3.47 19.64 12.36
N LEU A 101 2.57 18.69 12.65
CA LEU A 101 1.88 18.62 13.92
C LEU A 101 2.57 17.64 14.88
N PRO A 102 2.59 17.96 16.19
CA PRO A 102 3.11 17.05 17.20
C PRO A 102 2.30 15.76 17.26
N VAL A 103 2.90 14.72 17.83
CA VAL A 103 2.18 13.47 18.11
C VAL A 103 1.10 13.72 19.15
N PRO A 104 -0.15 13.28 18.95
CA PRO A 104 -1.22 13.48 19.92
C PRO A 104 -0.88 12.77 21.25
N ILE A 105 -0.98 13.50 22.37
CA ILE A 105 -0.85 12.93 23.71
C ILE A 105 -2.24 12.89 24.33
N THR A 106 -2.90 11.74 24.22
CA THR A 106 -4.25 11.53 24.76
C THR A 106 -4.34 10.14 25.42
N GLU A 107 -5.28 9.94 26.32
CA GLU A 107 -5.50 8.64 26.93
C GLU A 107 -6.03 7.60 25.93
N LYS A 108 -6.81 8.05 24.96
CA LYS A 108 -7.39 7.20 23.91
C LYS A 108 -6.43 7.02 22.75
N LEU A 109 -6.43 5.82 22.16
CA LEU A 109 -5.76 5.57 20.89
C LEU A 109 -6.61 6.16 19.77
N LYS A 110 -6.00 7.00 18.91
CA LYS A 110 -6.67 7.62 17.78
C LYS A 110 -6.50 6.79 16.53
N VAL A 111 -7.60 6.27 15.99
CA VAL A 111 -7.63 5.38 14.83
C VAL A 111 -8.34 6.06 13.68
N LEU A 112 -7.70 6.05 12.51
CA LEU A 112 -8.22 6.66 11.27
C LEU A 112 -8.54 5.58 10.23
N TYR A 113 -9.67 5.77 9.58
CA TYR A 113 -10.00 5.13 8.31
C TYR A 113 -10.07 6.17 7.20
N VAL A 114 -9.49 5.87 6.04
CA VAL A 114 -9.57 6.72 4.84
C VAL A 114 -9.92 5.86 3.63
N GLY A 115 -11.07 6.11 3.02
CA GLY A 115 -11.51 5.37 1.84
C GLY A 115 -13.01 5.45 1.58
N SER A 116 -13.46 4.85 0.46
CA SER A 116 -14.89 4.78 0.14
C SER A 116 -15.64 3.88 1.13
N PHE A 117 -16.86 4.27 1.50
CA PHE A 117 -17.73 3.47 2.36
C PHE A 117 -18.47 2.42 1.53
N SER A 118 -17.76 1.34 1.20
CA SER A 118 -18.22 0.27 0.31
C SER A 118 -17.94 -1.12 0.90
N ASP A 119 -18.65 -2.14 0.40
CA ASP A 119 -18.46 -3.53 0.82
C ASP A 119 -17.03 -4.02 0.55
N ARG A 120 -16.44 -3.61 -0.57
CA ARG A 120 -15.05 -3.93 -0.93
C ARG A 120 -14.05 -3.43 0.11
N LYS A 121 -14.29 -2.24 0.65
CA LYS A 121 -13.45 -1.61 1.68
C LYS A 121 -13.74 -2.13 3.09
N ASN A 122 -14.80 -2.91 3.28
CA ASN A 122 -15.15 -3.59 4.54
C ASN A 122 -15.30 -2.66 5.76
N VAL A 123 -15.66 -1.40 5.50
CA VAL A 123 -15.71 -0.37 6.54
C VAL A 123 -16.76 -0.65 7.62
N VAL A 124 -17.88 -1.27 7.26
CA VAL A 124 -18.97 -1.61 8.20
C VAL A 124 -18.50 -2.65 9.22
N ALA A 125 -17.84 -3.73 8.78
CA ALA A 125 -17.31 -4.75 9.69
C ALA A 125 -16.21 -4.19 10.61
N MET A 126 -15.35 -3.32 10.10
CA MET A 126 -14.39 -2.59 10.93
C MET A 126 -15.13 -1.72 11.95
N PHE A 127 -16.09 -0.93 11.52
CA PHE A 127 -16.82 0.00 12.38
C PHE A 127 -17.57 -0.73 13.50
N SER A 128 -18.22 -1.87 13.21
CA SER A 128 -18.91 -2.68 14.21
C SER A 128 -18.00 -3.17 15.35
N ILE A 129 -16.73 -3.42 15.07
CA ILE A 129 -15.75 -3.85 16.05
C ILE A 129 -15.18 -2.66 16.82
N LEU A 130 -14.69 -1.64 16.09
CA LEU A 130 -13.93 -0.54 16.70
C LEU A 130 -14.82 0.44 17.47
N SER A 131 -16.05 0.67 17.02
CA SER A 131 -16.99 1.57 17.69
C SER A 131 -17.39 1.11 19.09
N GLN A 132 -17.24 -0.17 19.41
CA GLN A 132 -17.55 -0.72 20.73
C GLN A 132 -16.40 -0.57 21.76
N LYS A 133 -15.27 0.00 21.37
CA LYS A 133 -14.10 0.17 22.27
C LYS A 133 -14.03 1.61 22.77
N SER A 134 -14.31 1.80 24.05
CA SER A 134 -14.30 3.12 24.74
C SER A 134 -12.92 3.78 24.75
N GLU A 135 -11.85 2.98 24.63
CA GLU A 135 -10.45 3.39 24.61
C GLU A 135 -10.02 4.02 23.28
N LEU A 136 -10.92 4.02 22.27
CA LEU A 136 -10.64 4.57 20.95
C LEU A 136 -11.30 5.92 20.71
N GLU A 137 -10.63 6.72 19.87
CA GLU A 137 -11.22 7.81 19.10
C GLU A 137 -11.11 7.45 17.62
N LEU A 138 -12.23 7.36 16.91
CA LEU A 138 -12.31 6.94 15.52
C LEU A 138 -12.55 8.12 14.59
N GLY A 139 -11.69 8.30 13.60
CA GLY A 139 -11.92 9.20 12.46
C GLY A 139 -12.23 8.40 11.20
N LEU A 140 -13.28 8.79 10.48
CA LEU A 140 -13.60 8.21 9.18
C LEU A 140 -13.62 9.30 8.12
N VAL A 141 -12.72 9.20 7.16
CA VAL A 141 -12.63 10.07 5.98
C VAL A 141 -13.12 9.30 4.76
N GLY A 142 -14.12 9.84 4.09
CA GLY A 142 -14.70 9.26 2.89
C GLY A 142 -16.20 9.30 2.88
N ASP A 143 -16.77 8.69 1.86
CA ASP A 143 -18.22 8.59 1.64
C ASP A 143 -18.53 7.34 0.80
N GLY A 144 -19.80 6.98 0.69
CA GLY A 144 -20.25 5.89 -0.15
C GLY A 144 -21.56 5.26 0.31
N GLU A 145 -21.94 4.19 -0.35
CA GLU A 145 -23.22 3.47 -0.18
C GLU A 145 -23.52 3.03 1.26
N LYS A 146 -22.50 2.85 2.09
CA LYS A 146 -22.63 2.40 3.49
C LYS A 146 -22.70 3.55 4.50
N ARG A 147 -22.73 4.82 4.06
CA ARG A 147 -22.73 5.98 4.96
C ARG A 147 -23.87 5.97 5.96
N THR A 148 -25.11 5.84 5.47
CA THR A 148 -26.31 5.83 6.33
C THR A 148 -26.28 4.73 7.37
N LEU A 149 -25.76 3.54 6.99
CA LEU A 149 -25.61 2.44 7.93
C LEU A 149 -24.58 2.78 9.03
N ILE A 150 -23.43 3.37 8.68
CA ILE A 150 -22.41 3.80 9.64
C ILE A 150 -22.96 4.88 10.59
N GLU A 151 -23.71 5.87 10.07
CA GLU A 151 -24.34 6.91 10.87
C GLU A 151 -25.37 6.34 11.86
N THR A 152 -26.11 5.31 11.44
CA THR A 152 -27.07 4.60 12.31
C THR A 152 -26.32 3.85 13.43
N MET A 153 -25.30 3.08 13.08
CA MET A 153 -24.48 2.33 14.06
C MET A 153 -23.74 3.28 15.02
N ASN A 154 -23.39 4.48 14.57
CA ASN A 154 -22.70 5.48 15.39
C ASN A 154 -23.53 5.96 16.60
N LYS A 155 -24.85 5.83 16.56
CA LYS A 155 -25.72 6.20 17.69
C LYS A 155 -25.49 5.32 18.93
N GLU A 156 -24.99 4.11 18.73
CA GLU A 156 -24.69 3.12 19.77
C GLU A 156 -23.19 2.94 20.02
N ALA A 157 -22.36 3.81 19.43
CA ALA A 157 -20.91 3.73 19.57
C ALA A 157 -20.47 4.11 20.99
N LYS A 158 -19.55 3.33 21.55
CA LYS A 158 -18.84 3.64 22.81
C LYS A 158 -17.57 4.45 22.55
N ALA A 159 -16.96 4.25 21.38
CA ALA A 159 -15.86 5.09 20.93
C ALA A 159 -16.36 6.51 20.59
N LYS A 160 -15.48 7.50 20.76
CA LYS A 160 -15.74 8.83 20.20
C LYS A 160 -15.50 8.76 18.68
N VAL A 161 -16.52 9.04 17.88
CA VAL A 161 -16.47 8.94 16.43
C VAL A 161 -16.57 10.31 15.75
N ILE A 162 -15.70 10.55 14.76
CA ILE A 162 -15.69 11.75 13.93
C ILE A 162 -15.85 11.32 12.46
N LEU A 163 -16.94 11.70 11.82
CA LEU A 163 -17.21 11.48 10.41
C LEU A 163 -16.85 12.75 9.63
N TYR A 164 -15.72 12.72 8.91
CA TYR A 164 -15.21 13.88 8.16
C TYR A 164 -15.90 14.08 6.80
N GLY A 165 -16.59 13.05 6.29
CA GLY A 165 -17.06 13.05 4.91
C GLY A 165 -15.91 12.98 3.90
N MET A 166 -16.18 13.33 2.65
CA MET A 166 -15.14 13.44 1.61
C MET A 166 -14.23 14.64 1.90
N GLN A 167 -12.93 14.41 1.81
CA GLN A 167 -11.92 15.44 2.01
C GLN A 167 -10.97 15.52 0.81
N PRO A 168 -10.50 16.73 0.43
CA PRO A 168 -9.48 16.86 -0.59
C PRO A 168 -8.12 16.30 -0.11
N MET A 169 -7.27 15.87 -1.06
CA MET A 169 -6.01 15.17 -0.77
C MET A 169 -5.07 15.92 0.18
N ASN A 170 -4.98 17.24 0.06
CA ASN A 170 -4.16 18.05 0.96
C ASN A 170 -4.67 17.99 2.41
N ARG A 171 -5.99 17.99 2.59
CA ARG A 171 -6.62 17.95 3.90
C ARG A 171 -6.47 16.58 4.57
N ILE A 172 -6.43 15.50 3.78
CA ILE A 172 -6.22 14.13 4.31
C ILE A 172 -4.89 14.03 5.06
N SER A 173 -3.82 14.60 4.53
CA SER A 173 -2.51 14.60 5.20
C SER A 173 -2.53 15.34 6.55
N GLU A 174 -3.27 16.44 6.66
CA GLU A 174 -3.44 17.19 7.92
C GLU A 174 -4.26 16.39 8.94
N ILE A 175 -5.31 15.70 8.47
CA ILE A 175 -6.11 14.82 9.34
C ILE A 175 -5.26 13.66 9.83
N MET A 176 -4.49 13.00 8.96
CA MET A 176 -3.62 11.87 9.33
C MET A 176 -2.70 12.23 10.49
N GLN A 177 -2.12 13.44 10.51
CA GLN A 177 -1.23 13.86 11.59
C GLN A 177 -1.87 13.92 12.98
N GLN A 178 -3.19 13.89 13.06
CA GLN A 178 -3.95 13.92 14.32
C GLN A 178 -4.23 12.52 14.88
N TYR A 179 -3.83 11.47 14.17
CA TYR A 179 -4.11 10.07 14.49
C TYR A 179 -2.83 9.26 14.74
N ASP A 180 -2.98 8.17 15.47
CA ASP A 180 -1.91 7.24 15.84
C ASP A 180 -1.83 6.06 14.84
N VAL A 181 -3.00 5.56 14.42
CA VAL A 181 -3.13 4.33 13.64
C VAL A 181 -4.01 4.56 12.41
N LEU A 182 -3.59 4.06 11.24
CA LEU A 182 -4.47 3.88 10.09
C LEU A 182 -4.98 2.44 10.06
N VAL A 183 -6.29 2.24 9.86
CA VAL A 183 -6.88 0.91 9.61
C VAL A 183 -7.42 0.84 8.18
N LEU A 184 -6.95 -0.16 7.41
CA LEU A 184 -7.42 -0.45 6.06
C LEU A 184 -7.91 -1.91 5.97
N PRO A 185 -9.20 -2.18 6.27
CA PRO A 185 -9.74 -3.53 6.43
C PRO A 185 -10.24 -4.14 5.10
N SER A 186 -9.75 -3.69 3.97
CA SER A 186 -10.28 -4.01 2.65
C SER A 186 -10.36 -5.51 2.39
N LYS A 187 -11.48 -5.99 1.85
CA LYS A 187 -11.64 -7.34 1.31
C LYS A 187 -10.80 -7.53 0.05
N HIS A 188 -10.50 -6.44 -0.64
CA HIS A 188 -9.59 -6.40 -1.76
C HIS A 188 -9.13 -4.97 -2.01
N ASP A 189 -7.80 -4.82 -2.10
CA ASP A 189 -7.17 -3.59 -2.55
C ASP A 189 -5.89 -3.94 -3.34
N GLY A 190 -5.81 -3.55 -4.60
CA GLY A 190 -4.65 -3.86 -5.46
C GLY A 190 -3.34 -3.38 -4.86
N TRP A 191 -3.34 -2.17 -4.28
CA TRP A 191 -2.22 -1.68 -3.48
C TRP A 191 -2.69 -1.10 -2.13
N GLY A 192 -3.55 -0.09 -2.13
CA GLY A 192 -3.91 0.67 -0.93
C GLY A 192 -2.96 1.85 -0.72
N ALA A 193 -2.92 2.79 -1.68
CA ALA A 193 -2.00 3.94 -1.66
C ALA A 193 -2.04 4.76 -0.36
N VAL A 194 -3.19 4.80 0.31
CA VAL A 194 -3.37 5.44 1.61
C VAL A 194 -2.42 4.91 2.69
N VAL A 195 -1.95 3.67 2.58
CA VAL A 195 -0.94 3.08 3.47
C VAL A 195 0.39 3.83 3.34
N ASN A 196 0.82 4.11 2.09
CA ASN A 196 2.02 4.89 1.86
C ASN A 196 1.90 6.28 2.49
N GLU A 197 0.76 6.96 2.28
CA GLU A 197 0.49 8.28 2.82
C GLU A 197 0.52 8.27 4.35
N ALA A 198 -0.10 7.29 4.98
CA ALA A 198 -0.12 7.14 6.44
C ALA A 198 1.29 6.92 7.02
N LEU A 199 2.10 6.06 6.39
CA LEU A 199 3.49 5.82 6.81
C LEU A 199 4.36 7.07 6.70
N THR A 200 4.15 7.92 5.67
CA THR A 200 4.88 9.19 5.56
C THR A 200 4.49 10.19 6.66
N MET A 201 3.27 10.10 7.16
CA MET A 201 2.80 10.89 8.31
C MET A 201 3.14 10.24 9.65
N GLY A 202 3.80 9.08 9.65
CA GLY A 202 4.25 8.36 10.84
C GLY A 202 3.16 7.55 11.55
N LEU A 203 1.98 7.33 10.93
CA LEU A 203 0.95 6.47 11.50
C LEU A 203 1.43 5.01 11.53
N TYR A 204 1.00 4.29 12.55
CA TYR A 204 1.08 2.84 12.57
C TYR A 204 -0.03 2.27 11.70
N VAL A 205 0.24 1.25 10.90
CA VAL A 205 -0.75 0.77 9.94
C VAL A 205 -1.26 -0.61 10.33
N VAL A 206 -2.58 -0.75 10.34
CA VAL A 206 -3.27 -2.05 10.46
C VAL A 206 -4.00 -2.30 9.16
N THR A 207 -3.63 -3.33 8.42
CA THR A 207 -4.29 -3.67 7.15
C THR A 207 -4.57 -5.15 7.02
N SER A 208 -5.55 -5.50 6.18
CA SER A 208 -5.85 -6.90 5.89
C SER A 208 -4.75 -7.54 5.03
N ASN A 209 -4.65 -8.86 5.09
CA ASN A 209 -3.82 -9.67 4.19
C ASN A 209 -4.27 -9.59 2.71
N HIS A 210 -5.43 -8.99 2.41
CA HIS A 210 -5.96 -8.77 1.06
C HIS A 210 -5.63 -7.38 0.49
N CYS A 211 -4.74 -6.66 1.11
CA CYS A 211 -4.23 -5.37 0.63
C CYS A 211 -2.80 -5.52 0.12
N GLY A 212 -2.51 -5.07 -1.10
CA GLY A 212 -1.16 -5.17 -1.67
C GLY A 212 -0.09 -4.46 -0.85
N ALA A 213 -0.42 -3.33 -0.21
CA ALA A 213 0.50 -2.60 0.65
C ALA A 213 0.79 -3.30 1.99
N SER A 214 0.14 -4.44 2.32
CA SER A 214 0.53 -5.30 3.43
C SER A 214 1.99 -5.72 3.34
N TYR A 215 2.52 -5.77 2.12
CA TYR A 215 3.93 -5.98 1.84
C TYR A 215 4.87 -5.01 2.57
N LEU A 216 4.45 -3.76 2.79
CA LEU A 216 5.24 -2.73 3.48
C LEU A 216 5.32 -2.97 5.00
N LEU A 217 4.45 -3.83 5.56
CA LEU A 217 4.30 -4.08 6.99
C LEU A 217 4.99 -5.37 7.46
N LYS A 218 5.97 -5.87 6.72
CA LYS A 218 6.73 -7.08 7.09
C LYS A 218 7.53 -6.90 8.37
N ASP A 219 7.91 -5.66 8.68
CA ASP A 219 8.48 -5.28 9.95
C ASP A 219 7.39 -4.69 10.85
N ARG A 220 7.26 -5.21 12.06
CA ARG A 220 6.26 -4.76 13.04
C ARG A 220 6.38 -3.28 13.43
N GLN A 221 7.46 -2.63 13.06
CA GLN A 221 7.67 -1.20 13.29
C GLN A 221 6.73 -0.32 12.46
N GLN A 222 6.39 -0.75 11.24
CA GLN A 222 5.48 -0.02 10.35
C GLN A 222 4.01 -0.33 10.64
N GLY A 223 3.70 -1.55 11.08
CA GLY A 223 2.32 -1.95 11.30
C GLY A 223 2.12 -3.44 11.49
N ILE A 224 0.86 -3.85 11.46
CA ILE A 224 0.44 -5.25 11.58
C ILE A 224 -0.52 -5.60 10.45
N VAL A 225 -0.33 -6.78 9.87
CA VAL A 225 -1.27 -7.38 8.93
C VAL A 225 -2.18 -8.34 9.68
N PHE A 226 -3.48 -8.17 9.57
CA PHE A 226 -4.46 -9.10 10.13
C PHE A 226 -5.03 -10.04 9.07
N ASN A 227 -5.41 -11.24 9.48
CA ASN A 227 -6.05 -12.21 8.61
C ASN A 227 -7.56 -11.92 8.51
N LEU A 228 -8.02 -11.60 7.31
CA LEU A 228 -9.42 -11.25 7.05
C LEU A 228 -10.37 -12.43 7.23
N GLU A 229 -9.90 -13.66 7.03
CA GLU A 229 -10.67 -14.89 7.18
C GLU A 229 -10.94 -15.26 8.66
N SER A 230 -10.18 -14.68 9.58
CA SER A 230 -10.38 -14.90 11.02
C SER A 230 -11.19 -13.77 11.64
N SER A 231 -12.37 -14.07 12.13
CA SER A 231 -13.32 -13.10 12.69
C SER A 231 -12.77 -12.31 13.87
N SER A 232 -11.87 -12.91 14.66
CA SER A 232 -11.26 -12.26 15.84
C SER A 232 -9.97 -11.50 15.50
N SER A 233 -9.42 -11.66 14.30
CA SER A 233 -8.09 -11.16 13.97
C SER A 233 -7.97 -9.63 14.06
N LEU A 234 -8.92 -8.89 13.48
CA LEU A 234 -8.91 -7.42 13.58
C LEU A 234 -9.08 -6.95 15.03
N ASN A 235 -10.00 -7.55 15.79
CA ASN A 235 -10.22 -7.21 17.18
C ASN A 235 -8.94 -7.37 18.00
N ASN A 236 -8.27 -8.52 17.88
CA ASN A 236 -7.04 -8.84 18.64
C ASN A 236 -5.89 -7.89 18.26
N VAL A 237 -5.78 -7.53 16.97
CA VAL A 237 -4.76 -6.56 16.52
C VAL A 237 -5.03 -5.17 17.09
N ILE A 238 -6.29 -4.73 17.15
CA ILE A 238 -6.63 -3.43 17.74
C ILE A 238 -6.38 -3.44 19.23
N ASP A 239 -6.69 -4.51 19.96
CA ASP A 239 -6.37 -4.63 21.39
C ASP A 239 -4.85 -4.57 21.63
N THR A 240 -4.07 -5.18 20.75
CA THR A 240 -2.61 -5.06 20.75
C THR A 240 -2.17 -3.60 20.54
N CYS A 241 -2.79 -2.87 19.63
CA CYS A 241 -2.48 -1.46 19.41
C CYS A 241 -2.84 -0.59 20.62
N ILE A 242 -3.97 -0.84 21.26
CA ILE A 242 -4.37 -0.14 22.49
C ILE A 242 -3.33 -0.36 23.61
N ALA A 243 -2.94 -1.60 23.84
CA ALA A 243 -1.94 -1.96 24.84
C ALA A 243 -0.55 -1.34 24.58
N ASN A 244 -0.21 -1.13 23.30
CA ASN A 244 1.09 -0.62 22.88
C ASN A 244 1.06 0.84 22.39
N ARG A 245 0.02 1.63 22.74
CA ARG A 245 -0.16 2.99 22.22
C ARG A 245 1.05 3.91 22.45
N ASP A 246 1.68 3.82 23.59
CA ASP A 246 2.82 4.68 23.94
C ASP A 246 4.04 4.34 23.06
N TRP A 247 4.28 3.08 22.79
CA TRP A 247 5.32 2.65 21.87
C TRP A 247 5.00 3.11 20.43
N ILE A 248 3.75 2.98 19.98
CA ILE A 248 3.29 3.46 18.65
C ILE A 248 3.60 4.95 18.51
N ARG A 249 3.36 5.76 19.53
CA ARG A 249 3.62 7.19 19.53
C ARG A 249 5.11 7.52 19.58
N LYS A 250 5.86 6.79 20.39
CA LYS A 250 7.31 6.99 20.55
C LYS A 250 8.07 6.72 19.26
N THR A 251 7.60 5.79 18.44
CA THR A 251 8.25 5.34 17.20
C THR A 251 7.78 6.05 15.91
N VAL A 252 7.03 7.15 16.03
CA VAL A 252 6.54 7.94 14.88
C VAL A 252 7.68 8.41 13.98
N ASN A 253 8.73 8.99 14.54
CA ASN A 253 9.86 9.52 13.77
C ASN A 253 10.64 8.43 13.03
N GLU A 254 10.73 7.23 13.60
CA GLU A 254 11.35 6.08 12.97
C GLU A 254 10.57 5.63 11.74
N ARG A 255 9.23 5.59 11.81
CA ARG A 255 8.35 5.32 10.66
C ARG A 255 8.46 6.37 9.58
N ILE A 256 8.53 7.66 9.94
CA ILE A 256 8.73 8.75 8.99
C ILE A 256 10.07 8.61 8.28
N ALA A 257 11.16 8.39 9.02
CA ALA A 257 12.49 8.19 8.44
C ALA A 257 12.52 7.00 7.50
N TRP A 258 11.98 5.85 7.92
CA TRP A 258 11.86 4.68 7.08
C TRP A 258 11.09 4.97 5.79
N SER A 259 9.95 5.65 5.88
CA SER A 259 9.12 5.96 4.70
C SER A 259 9.85 6.88 3.71
N LYS A 260 10.61 7.85 4.22
CA LYS A 260 11.43 8.76 3.40
C LYS A 260 12.46 8.00 2.58
N ASP A 261 13.11 7.01 3.19
CA ASP A 261 14.19 6.25 2.57
C ASP A 261 13.70 5.12 1.66
N HIS A 262 12.46 4.64 1.83
CA HIS A 262 11.97 3.44 1.15
C HIS A 262 10.83 3.71 0.16
N ILE A 263 9.86 4.55 0.51
CA ILE A 263 8.62 4.71 -0.27
C ILE A 263 8.40 6.13 -0.81
N SER A 264 9.30 7.07 -0.56
CA SER A 264 9.24 8.40 -1.18
C SER A 264 9.48 8.33 -2.69
N CYS A 265 8.92 9.30 -3.44
CA CYS A 265 9.19 9.39 -4.87
C CYS A 265 10.69 9.51 -5.18
N LYS A 266 11.47 10.18 -4.32
CA LYS A 266 12.93 10.27 -4.45
C LYS A 266 13.60 8.90 -4.30
N ALA A 267 13.24 8.11 -3.30
CA ALA A 267 13.78 6.77 -3.09
C ALA A 267 13.48 5.84 -4.27
N VAL A 268 12.23 5.84 -4.74
CA VAL A 268 11.81 5.03 -5.89
C VAL A 268 12.48 5.51 -7.19
N ALA A 269 12.63 6.82 -7.40
CA ALA A 269 13.38 7.35 -8.55
C ALA A 269 14.84 6.90 -8.54
N HIS A 270 15.52 6.94 -7.41
CA HIS A 270 16.89 6.40 -7.26
C HIS A 270 16.95 4.91 -7.58
N TYR A 271 15.97 4.14 -7.12
CA TYR A 271 15.88 2.71 -7.44
C TYR A 271 15.74 2.49 -8.96
N LEU A 272 14.86 3.22 -9.65
CA LEU A 272 14.68 3.13 -11.09
C LEU A 272 15.96 3.56 -11.84
N CYS A 273 16.64 4.61 -11.41
CA CYS A 273 17.91 5.04 -11.99
C CYS A 273 19.00 3.96 -11.87
N ARG A 274 19.06 3.24 -10.73
CA ARG A 274 20.00 2.12 -10.53
C ARG A 274 19.69 0.96 -11.47
N ILE A 275 18.41 0.62 -11.67
CA ILE A 275 17.99 -0.41 -12.62
C ILE A 275 18.43 -0.03 -14.04
N TYR A 276 18.29 1.22 -14.41
CA TYR A 276 18.64 1.72 -15.74
C TYR A 276 20.15 1.72 -15.97
N ASN A 277 20.94 2.17 -15.00
CA ASN A 277 22.40 2.25 -15.08
C ASN A 277 23.04 0.89 -14.79
N ARG A 278 23.34 0.10 -15.83
CA ARG A 278 23.90 -1.26 -15.75
C ARG A 278 25.12 -1.44 -14.80
N LYS A 279 25.88 -0.41 -14.48
CA LYS A 279 27.03 -0.44 -13.56
C LYS A 279 26.67 -0.85 -12.13
N PHE A 280 25.41 -0.72 -11.73
CA PHE A 280 24.96 -0.99 -10.34
C PHE A 280 24.16 -2.30 -10.18
N MET A 281 24.05 -3.13 -11.21
CA MET A 281 23.20 -4.34 -11.19
C MET A 281 23.71 -5.50 -10.30
N LYS A 282 24.85 -5.38 -9.63
CA LYS A 282 25.33 -6.42 -8.68
C LYS A 282 24.70 -6.35 -7.30
N VAL A 283 23.92 -5.32 -6.98
CA VAL A 283 23.30 -5.14 -5.66
C VAL A 283 21.84 -4.75 -5.82
N VAL A 284 21.00 -5.67 -6.26
CA VAL A 284 19.54 -5.47 -6.24
C VAL A 284 18.95 -6.21 -5.05
N HIS A 285 19.31 -5.79 -3.85
CA HIS A 285 18.52 -5.96 -2.65
C HIS A 285 18.17 -4.57 -2.10
N TYR A 286 17.43 -3.76 -2.90
CA TYR A 286 17.07 -2.41 -2.46
C TYR A 286 15.64 -2.26 -1.94
N ILE A 287 14.87 -3.29 -2.00
CA ILE A 287 13.89 -3.48 -0.94
C ILE A 287 14.72 -4.18 0.12
N PRO A 288 15.04 -3.56 1.26
CA PRO A 288 15.78 -4.25 2.28
C PRO A 288 15.08 -5.58 2.46
N SER A 289 15.80 -6.67 2.37
CA SER A 289 15.36 -7.90 3.01
C SER A 289 15.06 -7.45 4.43
N ILE A 290 13.78 -7.20 4.70
CA ILE A 290 13.27 -6.77 6.00
C ILE A 290 13.84 -7.81 6.94
N GLY A 291 14.75 -7.37 7.79
CA GLY A 291 15.72 -8.20 8.46
C GLY A 291 15.06 -9.47 9.00
N LYS A 292 15.62 -10.61 8.68
CA LYS A 292 15.51 -11.74 9.59
C LYS A 292 16.05 -11.24 10.91
N SER A 293 15.18 -10.69 11.77
CA SER A 293 15.51 -10.52 13.16
C SER A 293 15.90 -11.90 13.64
N ARG A 294 17.19 -12.09 13.94
CA ARG A 294 17.65 -13.21 14.73
C ARG A 294 16.76 -13.21 15.97
N LEU A 295 15.83 -14.15 16.00
CA LEU A 295 15.28 -14.63 17.24
C LEU A 295 16.47 -15.25 17.96
N GLY A 296 17.14 -14.44 18.75
CA GLY A 296 18.10 -14.90 19.73
C GLY A 296 17.33 -15.30 20.96
N GLY A 297 17.61 -16.53 21.39
CA GLY A 297 17.48 -17.17 22.69
C GLY A 297 16.30 -16.80 23.59
#